data_872c69311b7bd4b273371f51e5b69542
#
_entry.id   872c69311b7bd4b273371f51e5b69542
#
_cell.length_a   1.000
_cell.length_b   1.000
_cell.length_c   1.000
_cell.angle_alpha   90.00
_cell.angle_beta   90.00
_cell.angle_gamma   90.00
#
_symmetry.space_group_name_H-M   'P 1'
#
loop_
_entity.id
_entity.type
_entity.pdbx_description
1 polymer ?
#
loop_
_entity_poly.entity_id
_entity_poly.type
_entity_poly.pdbx_seq_one_letter_code
_entity_poly.pdbx_strand_id
1 'polypeptide(L)'
;SLNSYDTRYPKAVVTENYENDIEVVRDAQEKLREKFVRRKTRKPIWIGFEGNHEHRIKRALQHDPRLEGKKYGVSFEHLHTHRYYDEYYRYKNGAPAIVGYDGIYYSHFISSGNFGTALSGIHHGYALTQKMAASTTVGHSHKRSYFVKQEARPNPIHGLVAGCFKGKDETWAGHANN
;
A
#
# COMPACT_ATOMS: atom_id res chain seq x y z
N SER A 1 -3.56 -17.08 6.70
CA SER A 1 -3.32 -15.89 5.91
C SER A 1 -4.53 -14.96 5.91
N LEU A 2 -4.31 -13.66 5.90
CA LEU A 2 -5.36 -12.65 5.80
C LEU A 2 -5.54 -12.14 4.35
N ASN A 3 -5.23 -12.97 3.37
CA ASN A 3 -5.36 -12.67 1.96
C ASN A 3 -6.83 -12.47 1.57
N SER A 4 -7.12 -11.63 0.56
CA SER A 4 -8.47 -11.42 0.02
C SER A 4 -9.08 -12.68 -0.60
N TYR A 5 -8.27 -13.66 -0.95
CA TYR A 5 -8.70 -14.95 -1.50
C TYR A 5 -9.06 -15.99 -0.43
N ASP A 6 -8.77 -15.76 0.85
CA ASP A 6 -8.97 -16.72 1.93
C ASP A 6 -10.42 -17.18 2.06
N THR A 7 -11.36 -16.27 1.82
CA THR A 7 -12.79 -16.59 1.85
C THR A 7 -13.31 -17.26 0.58
N ARG A 8 -12.67 -17.01 -0.58
CA ARG A 8 -13.07 -17.57 -1.88
C ARG A 8 -12.40 -18.91 -2.17
N TYR A 9 -11.15 -19.07 -1.76
CA TYR A 9 -10.32 -20.22 -2.07
C TYR A 9 -9.50 -20.65 -0.84
N PRO A 10 -10.16 -21.09 0.23
CA PRO A 10 -9.49 -21.41 1.49
C PRO A 10 -8.43 -22.53 1.35
N LYS A 11 -8.59 -23.43 0.37
CA LYS A 11 -7.60 -24.49 0.12
C LYS A 11 -6.33 -24.01 -0.59
N ALA A 12 -6.37 -22.91 -1.31
CA ALA A 12 -5.20 -22.37 -2.01
C ALA A 12 -4.20 -21.70 -1.06
N VAL A 13 -4.59 -21.47 0.19
CA VAL A 13 -3.85 -20.67 1.19
C VAL A 13 -3.33 -21.54 2.35
N VAL A 14 -3.43 -22.86 2.24
CA VAL A 14 -3.08 -23.81 3.32
C VAL A 14 -1.60 -23.74 3.73
N THR A 15 -0.72 -23.32 2.84
CA THR A 15 0.74 -23.21 3.09
C THR A 15 1.16 -21.83 3.60
N GLU A 16 0.28 -20.84 3.51
CA GLU A 16 0.56 -19.48 3.94
C GLU A 16 -0.05 -19.25 5.32
N ASN A 17 0.76 -18.80 6.25
CA ASN A 17 0.30 -18.44 7.57
C ASN A 17 0.62 -16.97 7.88
N TYR A 18 -0.11 -16.42 8.83
CA TYR A 18 0.01 -15.03 9.24
C TYR A 18 1.42 -14.67 9.75
N GLU A 19 2.06 -15.58 10.47
CA GLU A 19 3.40 -15.37 11.04
C GLU A 19 4.44 -15.24 9.93
N ASN A 20 4.43 -16.14 8.96
CA ASN A 20 5.32 -16.06 7.80
C ASN A 20 5.12 -14.77 7.00
N ASP A 21 3.87 -14.34 6.79
CA ASP A 21 3.57 -13.08 6.10
C ASP A 21 4.21 -11.89 6.83
N ILE A 22 4.13 -11.86 8.16
CA ILE A 22 4.75 -10.81 8.98
C ILE A 22 6.28 -10.87 8.91
N GLU A 23 6.88 -12.05 8.99
CA GLU A 23 8.34 -12.23 8.93
C GLU A 23 8.90 -11.79 7.57
N VAL A 24 8.27 -12.17 6.48
CA VAL A 24 8.67 -11.76 5.12
C VAL A 24 8.62 -10.24 4.96
N VAL A 25 7.57 -9.59 5.46
CA VAL A 25 7.45 -8.13 5.42
C VAL A 25 8.55 -7.47 6.23
N ARG A 26 8.84 -7.98 7.43
CA ARG A 26 9.90 -7.46 8.30
C ARG A 26 11.28 -7.59 7.65
N ASP A 27 11.61 -8.76 7.13
CA ASP A 27 12.88 -9.02 6.43
C ASP A 27 13.06 -8.07 5.22
N ALA A 28 12.00 -7.87 4.43
CA ALA A 28 12.01 -6.95 3.30
C ALA A 28 12.27 -5.50 3.75
N GLN A 29 11.63 -5.04 4.82
CA GLN A 29 11.80 -3.70 5.38
C GLN A 29 13.23 -3.51 5.93
N GLU A 30 13.77 -4.48 6.64
CA GLU A 30 15.14 -4.43 7.17
C GLU A 30 16.16 -4.34 6.05
N LYS A 31 16.09 -5.21 5.05
CA LYS A 31 16.97 -5.21 3.87
C LYS A 31 16.90 -3.90 3.09
N LEU A 32 15.72 -3.33 2.97
CA LEU A 32 15.53 -2.05 2.29
C LEU A 32 16.21 -0.93 3.06
N ARG A 33 15.96 -0.83 4.37
CA ARG A 33 16.55 0.21 5.23
C ARG A 33 18.07 0.13 5.32
N GLU A 34 18.64 -1.05 5.44
CA GLU A 34 20.10 -1.22 5.49
C GLU A 34 20.83 -0.57 4.32
N LYS A 35 20.27 -0.66 3.12
CA LYS A 35 20.85 -0.04 1.92
C LYS A 35 20.92 1.48 2.00
N PHE A 36 19.99 2.11 2.69
CA PHE A 36 19.90 3.57 2.80
C PHE A 36 20.62 4.12 4.04
N VAL A 37 20.66 3.38 5.14
CA VAL A 37 21.36 3.78 6.39
C VAL A 37 22.88 3.89 6.19
N ARG A 38 23.45 3.11 5.27
CA ARG A 38 24.88 3.17 4.94
C ARG A 38 25.32 4.46 4.26
N ARG A 39 24.40 5.30 3.77
CA ARG A 39 24.71 6.59 3.17
C ARG A 39 24.92 7.65 4.24
N LYS A 40 26.17 8.18 4.34
CA LYS A 40 26.59 9.14 5.38
C LYS A 40 26.00 10.56 5.25
N THR A 41 25.43 10.93 4.12
CA THR A 41 25.21 12.35 3.78
C THR A 41 23.82 12.91 4.09
N ARG A 42 22.75 12.16 3.98
CA ARG A 42 21.39 12.57 4.38
C ARG A 42 20.56 11.33 4.71
N LYS A 43 19.98 11.30 5.89
CA LYS A 43 19.01 10.26 6.23
C LYS A 43 17.69 10.60 5.54
N PRO A 44 17.14 9.71 4.72
CA PRO A 44 15.81 9.91 4.17
C PRO A 44 14.76 9.84 5.28
N ILE A 45 13.71 10.62 5.16
CA ILE A 45 12.51 10.47 5.98
C ILE A 45 11.68 9.32 5.38
N TRP A 46 11.34 8.35 6.21
CA TRP A 46 10.55 7.20 5.80
C TRP A 46 9.09 7.40 6.17
N ILE A 47 8.25 7.47 5.16
CA ILE A 47 6.82 7.65 5.32
C ILE A 47 6.11 6.41 4.82
N GLY A 48 5.33 5.78 5.70
CA GLY A 48 4.53 4.61 5.38
C GLY A 48 3.05 4.94 5.25
N PHE A 49 2.38 4.24 4.36
CA PHE A 49 0.93 4.30 4.21
C PHE A 49 0.35 2.90 4.40
N GLU A 50 -0.65 2.79 5.26
CA GLU A 50 -1.43 1.56 5.39
C GLU A 50 -2.04 1.21 4.02
N GLY A 51 -1.76 0.01 3.54
CA GLY A 51 -2.39 -0.53 2.35
C GLY A 51 -3.63 -1.36 2.69
N ASN A 52 -4.32 -1.80 1.66
CA ASN A 52 -5.48 -2.68 1.83
C ASN A 52 -5.08 -4.06 2.41
N HIS A 53 -3.84 -4.49 2.27
CA HIS A 53 -3.33 -5.73 2.87
C HIS A 53 -3.14 -5.60 4.37
N GLU A 54 -2.50 -4.55 4.86
CA GLU A 54 -2.37 -4.26 6.29
C GLU A 54 -3.73 -4.00 6.93
N HIS A 55 -4.63 -3.34 6.19
CA HIS A 55 -5.99 -3.06 6.66
C HIS A 55 -6.83 -4.33 6.90
N ARG A 56 -6.46 -5.45 6.27
CA ARG A 56 -7.11 -6.76 6.52
C ARG A 56 -6.98 -7.21 7.96
N ILE A 57 -5.91 -6.86 8.66
CA ILE A 57 -5.75 -7.14 10.09
C ILE A 57 -6.94 -6.55 10.86
N LYS A 58 -7.21 -5.26 10.67
CA LYS A 58 -8.35 -4.59 11.31
C LYS A 58 -9.68 -5.23 10.92
N ARG A 59 -9.86 -5.54 9.65
CA ARG A 59 -11.09 -6.19 9.16
C ARG A 59 -11.30 -7.58 9.77
N ALA A 60 -10.23 -8.38 9.87
CA ALA A 60 -10.30 -9.70 10.50
C ALA A 60 -10.73 -9.59 11.97
N LEU A 61 -10.15 -8.64 12.73
CA LEU A 61 -10.52 -8.40 14.13
C LEU A 61 -11.94 -7.85 14.30
N GLN A 62 -12.43 -7.07 13.34
CA GLN A 62 -13.83 -6.63 13.35
C GLN A 62 -14.80 -7.78 13.07
N HIS A 63 -14.39 -8.75 12.26
CA HIS A 63 -15.19 -9.93 11.93
C HIS A 63 -15.19 -10.95 13.07
N ASP A 64 -14.03 -11.17 13.69
CA ASP A 64 -13.88 -12.06 14.83
C ASP A 64 -12.91 -11.46 15.87
N PRO A 65 -13.44 -10.75 16.87
CA PRO A 65 -12.60 -10.14 17.94
C PRO A 65 -11.81 -11.15 18.76
N ARG A 66 -12.16 -12.44 18.74
CA ARG A 66 -11.43 -13.50 19.46
C ARG A 66 -10.05 -13.76 18.89
N LEU A 67 -9.81 -13.31 17.64
CA LEU A 67 -8.50 -13.39 16.99
C LEU A 67 -7.50 -12.38 17.57
N GLU A 68 -7.95 -11.38 18.34
CA GLU A 68 -7.07 -10.33 18.84
C GLU A 68 -6.07 -10.86 19.86
N GLY A 69 -4.79 -10.60 19.65
CA GLY A 69 -3.75 -10.97 20.59
C GLY A 69 -2.35 -10.59 20.13
N LYS A 70 -1.60 -9.94 21.04
CA LYS A 70 -0.21 -9.52 20.76
C LYS A 70 0.78 -10.68 20.77
N LYS A 71 0.47 -11.78 21.43
CA LYS A 71 1.39 -12.91 21.58
C LYS A 71 0.98 -14.12 20.76
N TYR A 72 -0.30 -14.45 20.72
CA TYR A 72 -0.82 -15.67 20.10
C TYR A 72 -1.99 -15.43 19.15
N GLY A 73 -2.22 -14.18 18.78
CA GLY A 73 -3.32 -13.81 17.90
C GLY A 73 -2.85 -12.91 16.76
N VAL A 74 -3.80 -12.15 16.24
CA VAL A 74 -3.60 -11.19 15.15
C VAL A 74 -3.54 -9.79 15.76
N SER A 75 -2.52 -8.99 15.38
CA SER A 75 -2.41 -7.61 15.83
C SER A 75 -1.70 -6.74 14.79
N PHE A 76 -2.13 -5.49 14.66
CA PHE A 76 -1.44 -4.51 13.84
C PHE A 76 -0.02 -4.21 14.36
N GLU A 77 0.21 -4.35 15.65
CA GLU A 77 1.52 -4.14 16.27
C GLU A 77 2.60 -5.10 15.74
N HIS A 78 2.21 -6.27 15.21
CA HIS A 78 3.13 -7.22 14.59
C HIS A 78 3.85 -6.66 13.36
N LEU A 79 3.30 -5.64 12.71
CA LEU A 79 3.95 -4.97 11.58
C LEU A 79 5.13 -4.10 12.01
N HIS A 80 5.26 -3.80 13.29
CA HIS A 80 6.32 -2.94 13.85
C HIS A 80 6.55 -1.64 13.07
N THR A 81 5.49 -0.99 12.60
CA THR A 81 5.56 0.19 11.72
C THR A 81 6.41 1.32 12.31
N HIS A 82 6.37 1.51 13.63
CA HIS A 82 7.19 2.48 14.37
C HIS A 82 8.71 2.23 14.27
N ARG A 83 9.13 0.98 13.96
CA ARG A 83 10.55 0.63 13.76
C ARG A 83 11.04 1.02 12.37
N TYR A 84 10.14 1.00 11.38
CA TYR A 84 10.52 1.14 9.97
C TYR A 84 10.21 2.51 9.38
N TYR A 85 9.25 3.24 9.96
CA TYR A 85 8.79 4.52 9.43
C TYR A 85 8.93 5.62 10.47
N ASP A 86 9.36 6.79 10.02
CA ASP A 86 9.37 8.01 10.83
C ASP A 86 7.94 8.53 11.00
N GLU A 87 7.11 8.37 9.95
CA GLU A 87 5.69 8.66 9.96
C GLU A 87 4.91 7.51 9.32
N TYR A 88 3.78 7.11 9.91
CA TYR A 88 2.93 6.07 9.37
C TYR A 88 1.45 6.46 9.40
N TYR A 89 0.85 6.50 8.21
CA TYR A 89 -0.52 6.95 8.01
C TYR A 89 -1.46 5.78 7.82
N ARG A 90 -2.37 5.60 8.75
CA ARG A 90 -3.37 4.53 8.74
C ARG A 90 -4.65 4.95 8.01
N TYR A 91 -5.45 3.96 7.64
CA TYR A 91 -6.81 4.21 7.13
C TYR A 91 -7.65 4.92 8.20
N LYS A 92 -8.37 5.95 7.75
CA LYS A 92 -9.34 6.66 8.55
C LYS A 92 -10.72 6.50 7.90
N ASN A 93 -11.71 6.02 8.67
CA ASN A 93 -13.07 5.79 8.16
C ASN A 93 -13.14 4.89 6.91
N GLY A 94 -12.28 3.86 6.85
CA GLY A 94 -12.24 2.92 5.73
C GLY A 94 -11.52 3.40 4.47
N ALA A 95 -10.98 4.63 4.47
CA ALA A 95 -10.24 5.20 3.35
C ALA A 95 -8.75 5.39 3.68
N PRO A 96 -7.84 5.27 2.69
CA PRO A 96 -6.43 5.57 2.89
C PRO A 96 -6.22 7.07 3.15
N ALA A 97 -5.18 7.37 3.92
CA ALA A 97 -4.76 8.75 4.13
C ALA A 97 -4.23 9.37 2.83
N ILE A 98 -4.43 10.67 2.65
CA ILE A 98 -3.83 11.49 1.59
C ILE A 98 -2.95 12.51 2.28
N VAL A 99 -1.66 12.52 1.95
CA VAL A 99 -0.67 13.38 2.60
C VAL A 99 0.16 14.12 1.55
N GLY A 100 0.36 15.41 1.73
CA GLY A 100 1.13 16.26 0.83
C GLY A 100 2.55 16.51 1.35
N TYR A 101 3.55 16.32 0.47
CA TYR A 101 4.95 16.71 0.68
C TYR A 101 5.48 17.42 -0.55
N ASP A 102 6.05 18.57 -0.37
CA ASP A 102 6.67 19.39 -1.44
C ASP A 102 5.78 19.56 -2.69
N GLY A 103 4.48 19.77 -2.47
CA GLY A 103 3.51 19.95 -3.55
C GLY A 103 3.08 18.66 -4.26
N ILE A 104 3.52 17.50 -3.79
CA ILE A 104 3.08 16.19 -4.30
C ILE A 104 2.24 15.50 -3.23
N TYR A 105 1.10 14.96 -3.64
CA TYR A 105 0.25 14.16 -2.77
C TYR A 105 0.55 12.67 -2.89
N TYR A 106 0.54 12.00 -1.75
CA TYR A 106 0.81 10.57 -1.63
C TYR A 106 -0.35 9.86 -0.96
N SER A 107 -0.71 8.69 -1.44
CA SER A 107 -1.73 7.83 -0.83
C SER A 107 -1.55 6.39 -1.27
N HIS A 108 -2.17 5.44 -0.56
CA HIS A 108 -2.25 4.07 -1.07
C HIS A 108 -3.09 4.01 -2.35
N PHE A 109 -4.25 4.66 -2.37
CA PHE A 109 -5.04 4.92 -3.58
C PHE A 109 -5.91 6.17 -3.40
N ILE A 110 -6.44 6.69 -4.50
CA ILE A 110 -7.47 7.75 -4.51
C ILE A 110 -8.81 7.10 -4.86
N SER A 111 -9.85 7.44 -4.11
CA SER A 111 -11.20 6.93 -4.37
C SER A 111 -11.81 7.54 -5.64
N SER A 112 -12.43 6.69 -6.47
CA SER A 112 -13.09 7.10 -7.72
C SER A 112 -14.46 7.77 -7.51
N GLY A 113 -15.10 7.50 -6.37
CA GLY A 113 -16.43 7.99 -6.06
C GLY A 113 -16.75 7.85 -4.57
N ASN A 114 -18.03 7.98 -4.21
CA ASN A 114 -18.51 7.98 -2.83
C ASN A 114 -18.45 6.62 -2.13
N PHE A 115 -18.29 5.54 -2.87
CA PHE A 115 -18.26 4.17 -2.33
C PHE A 115 -16.87 3.66 -1.95
N GLY A 116 -15.86 4.51 -1.96
CA GLY A 116 -14.51 4.13 -1.56
C GLY A 116 -13.77 3.21 -2.52
N THR A 117 -14.30 2.97 -3.73
CA THR A 117 -13.64 2.18 -4.77
C THR A 117 -12.37 2.89 -5.24
N ALA A 118 -11.25 2.16 -5.33
CA ALA A 118 -10.00 2.72 -5.81
C ALA A 118 -10.13 3.18 -7.27
N LEU A 119 -9.59 4.36 -7.56
CA LEU A 119 -9.42 4.82 -8.93
C LEU A 119 -8.53 3.81 -9.68
N SER A 120 -8.91 3.44 -10.88
CA SER A 120 -8.23 2.41 -11.67
C SER A 120 -8.42 2.65 -13.17
N GLY A 121 -7.97 1.71 -13.99
CA GLY A 121 -8.14 1.74 -15.45
C GLY A 121 -6.81 1.86 -16.19
N ILE A 122 -6.89 1.80 -17.52
CA ILE A 122 -5.72 1.83 -18.42
C ILE A 122 -4.99 3.18 -18.31
N HIS A 123 -5.74 4.28 -18.20
CA HIS A 123 -5.21 5.64 -18.10
C HIS A 123 -5.18 6.14 -16.66
N HIS A 124 -4.75 5.30 -15.71
CA HIS A 124 -4.81 5.59 -14.28
C HIS A 124 -4.05 6.88 -13.91
N GLY A 125 -2.83 7.07 -14.44
CA GLY A 125 -2.06 8.31 -14.20
C GLY A 125 -2.79 9.57 -14.66
N TYR A 126 -3.44 9.52 -15.84
CA TYR A 126 -4.30 10.61 -16.32
C TYR A 126 -5.48 10.85 -15.38
N ALA A 127 -6.19 9.80 -14.98
CA ALA A 127 -7.34 9.90 -14.08
C ALA A 127 -6.97 10.51 -12.72
N LEU A 128 -5.76 10.23 -12.19
CA LEU A 128 -5.23 10.86 -10.99
C LEU A 128 -5.11 12.38 -11.16
N THR A 129 -4.52 12.84 -12.26
CA THR A 129 -4.34 14.29 -12.50
C THR A 129 -5.68 15.01 -12.64
N GLN A 130 -6.69 14.35 -13.20
CA GLN A 130 -8.05 14.91 -13.30
C GLN A 130 -8.74 14.97 -11.93
N LYS A 131 -8.66 13.90 -11.15
CA LYS A 131 -9.33 13.80 -9.85
C LYS A 131 -8.73 14.72 -8.80
N MET A 132 -7.41 14.77 -8.73
CA MET A 132 -6.67 15.49 -7.69
C MET A 132 -6.36 16.94 -8.07
N ALA A 133 -6.34 17.27 -9.35
CA ALA A 133 -5.88 18.58 -9.88
C ALA A 133 -4.50 19.01 -9.29
N ALA A 134 -3.71 18.04 -8.87
CA ALA A 134 -2.41 18.20 -8.23
C ALA A 134 -1.50 17.00 -8.54
N SER A 135 -0.20 17.19 -8.44
CA SER A 135 0.76 16.10 -8.59
C SER A 135 0.51 15.04 -7.52
N THR A 136 0.32 13.79 -7.93
CA THR A 136 -0.11 12.72 -7.02
C THR A 136 0.58 11.41 -7.37
N THR A 137 1.06 10.72 -6.32
CA THR A 137 1.64 9.37 -6.41
C THR A 137 0.80 8.40 -5.59
N VAL A 138 0.45 7.25 -6.20
CA VAL A 138 -0.28 6.17 -5.53
C VAL A 138 0.35 4.80 -5.78
N GLY A 139 0.05 3.86 -4.89
CA GLY A 139 0.33 2.44 -5.04
C GLY A 139 -0.90 1.67 -5.50
N HIS A 140 -1.26 0.58 -4.79
CA HIS A 140 -2.43 -0.27 -4.90
C HIS A 140 -2.60 -0.99 -6.24
N SER A 141 -2.53 -0.29 -7.35
CA SER A 141 -2.61 -0.89 -8.68
C SER A 141 -1.29 -1.58 -9.02
N HIS A 142 -1.37 -2.81 -9.53
CA HIS A 142 -0.18 -3.56 -9.92
C HIS A 142 0.42 -3.06 -11.25
N LYS A 143 -0.30 -2.25 -12.00
CA LYS A 143 0.17 -1.67 -13.25
C LYS A 143 0.82 -0.31 -12.99
N ARG A 144 2.03 -0.11 -13.50
CA ARG A 144 2.67 1.19 -13.51
C ARG A 144 2.01 2.10 -14.55
N SER A 145 1.70 3.33 -14.16
CA SER A 145 1.17 4.35 -15.07
C SER A 145 1.74 5.71 -14.70
N TYR A 146 2.17 6.47 -15.67
CA TYR A 146 2.67 7.82 -15.49
C TYR A 146 2.06 8.75 -16.53
N PHE A 147 1.60 9.90 -16.07
CA PHE A 147 1.01 10.92 -16.93
C PHE A 147 1.43 12.32 -16.48
N VAL A 148 1.69 13.21 -17.43
CA VAL A 148 1.99 14.61 -17.20
C VAL A 148 0.90 15.44 -17.86
N LYS A 149 0.19 16.23 -17.05
CA LYS A 149 -0.82 17.17 -17.52
C LYS A 149 -0.22 18.57 -17.57
N GLN A 150 -0.09 19.10 -18.79
CA GLN A 150 0.28 20.49 -18.99
C GLN A 150 -0.98 21.37 -18.90
N GLU A 151 -0.90 22.42 -18.12
CA GLU A 151 -1.96 23.44 -17.99
C GLU A 151 -1.34 24.84 -18.23
N ALA A 152 -2.17 25.87 -18.15
CA ALA A 152 -1.69 27.26 -18.27
C ALA A 152 -0.80 27.73 -17.10
N ARG A 153 -0.70 26.91 -16.04
CA ARG A 153 0.22 27.16 -14.92
C ARG A 153 1.68 26.80 -15.27
N PRO A 154 2.67 27.43 -14.61
CA PRO A 154 4.09 27.21 -14.93
C PRO A 154 4.54 25.75 -14.72
N ASN A 155 4.01 25.07 -13.68
CA ASN A 155 4.41 23.71 -13.33
C ASN A 155 3.37 22.70 -13.78
N PRO A 156 3.77 21.64 -14.51
CA PRO A 156 2.86 20.57 -14.89
C PRO A 156 2.39 19.77 -13.67
N ILE A 157 1.27 19.08 -13.84
CA ILE A 157 0.76 18.14 -12.85
C ILE A 157 1.18 16.72 -13.24
N HIS A 158 1.72 15.97 -12.30
CA HIS A 158 2.20 14.61 -12.49
C HIS A 158 1.27 13.60 -11.80
N GLY A 159 0.78 12.61 -12.53
CA GLY A 159 0.06 11.45 -12.00
C GLY A 159 0.93 10.20 -12.09
N LEU A 160 1.37 9.66 -10.97
CA LEU A 160 2.20 8.45 -10.91
C LEU A 160 1.45 7.33 -10.16
N VAL A 161 1.31 6.20 -10.83
CA VAL A 161 0.97 4.92 -10.22
C VAL A 161 2.24 4.10 -10.18
N ALA A 162 2.74 3.79 -8.97
CA ALA A 162 4.06 3.21 -8.79
C ALA A 162 4.15 1.75 -9.31
N GLY A 163 3.02 1.07 -9.45
CA GLY A 163 2.98 -0.35 -9.80
C GLY A 163 3.20 -1.23 -8.57
N CYS A 164 3.66 -2.46 -8.78
CA CYS A 164 3.96 -3.39 -7.71
C CYS A 164 5.40 -3.91 -7.82
N PHE A 165 5.94 -4.26 -6.67
CA PHE A 165 7.25 -4.88 -6.54
C PHE A 165 7.07 -6.38 -6.32
N LYS A 166 6.72 -7.11 -7.39
CA LYS A 166 6.54 -8.57 -7.37
C LYS A 166 7.36 -9.24 -8.45
N GLY A 167 7.69 -10.51 -8.23
CA GLY A 167 8.21 -11.40 -9.27
C GLY A 167 7.16 -11.73 -10.34
N LYS A 168 7.60 -12.42 -11.38
CA LYS A 168 6.67 -13.08 -12.32
C LYS A 168 6.13 -14.34 -11.64
N ASP A 169 4.93 -14.74 -12.02
CA ASP A 169 4.31 -16.03 -11.64
C ASP A 169 4.16 -16.26 -10.13
N GLU A 170 3.76 -15.24 -9.41
CA GLU A 170 3.41 -15.40 -8.02
C GLU A 170 2.04 -16.04 -7.86
N THR A 171 1.98 -17.20 -7.20
CA THR A 171 0.76 -18.03 -7.06
C THR A 171 -0.40 -17.29 -6.41
N TRP A 172 -0.11 -16.40 -5.45
CA TRP A 172 -1.14 -15.59 -4.77
C TRP A 172 -1.79 -14.53 -5.68
N ALA A 173 -1.16 -14.17 -6.78
CA ALA A 173 -1.67 -13.14 -7.67
C ALA A 173 -2.74 -13.67 -8.64
N GLY A 174 -2.85 -15.01 -8.82
CA GLY A 174 -3.85 -15.63 -9.67
C GLY A 174 -3.94 -14.97 -11.06
N HIS A 175 -5.12 -14.49 -11.42
CA HIS A 175 -5.36 -13.82 -12.70
C HIS A 175 -4.62 -12.47 -12.87
N ALA A 176 -4.06 -11.90 -11.81
CA ALA A 176 -3.28 -10.66 -11.87
C ALA A 176 -1.81 -10.89 -12.29
N ASN A 177 -1.41 -12.13 -12.60
CA ASN A 177 -0.10 -12.45 -13.19
C ASN A 177 -0.02 -12.11 -14.70
N ASN A 178 -1.12 -11.84 -15.36
CA ASN A 178 -1.20 -11.52 -16.79
C ASN A 178 -0.98 -10.02 -17.07
#